data_d6584a8a233ebeb3b9bec29627c885ed
#
_entry.id   d6584a8a233ebeb3b9bec29627c885ed
#
_cell.length_a   1.000
_cell.length_b   1.000
_cell.length_c   1.000
_cell.angle_alpha   90.00
_cell.angle_beta   90.00
_cell.angle_gamma   90.00
#
_symmetry.space_group_name_H-M   'P 1'
#
loop_
_entity.id
_entity.type
_entity.pdbx_description
1 polymer ?
#
loop_
_entity_poly.entity_id
_entity_poly.type
_entity_poly.pdbx_seq_one_letter_code
_entity_poly.pdbx_strand_id
1 'polypeptide(L)'
;MKHNRTRKLLALAFVAAGMSGCMEANHGRYSVGNTPTNFSSEGERLYFTGISSSGEQIRSVGGHPHMQMHGGSCATCHGADKEGGAIMWPRFWVTAPALTEGALEKEHDDGHNHASYDESSLKNAIVNGTGPDGAPLHDTMPRWRMSEESLNALVRYLLGEHPH
;
A
#
# COMPACT_ATOMS: atom_id res chain seq x y z
N MET A 1 2.62 83.81 -19.70
CA MET A 1 2.59 82.57 -20.47
C MET A 1 2.86 81.43 -19.49
N LYS A 2 1.80 80.65 -19.08
CA LYS A 2 1.90 79.60 -18.06
C LYS A 2 1.79 78.26 -18.77
N HIS A 3 2.90 77.48 -18.77
CA HIS A 3 2.86 76.09 -19.27
C HIS A 3 2.38 75.12 -18.17
N ASN A 4 1.22 74.56 -18.39
CA ASN A 4 0.61 73.58 -17.56
C ASN A 4 1.08 72.17 -18.03
N ARG A 5 1.98 71.51 -17.25
CA ARG A 5 2.45 70.15 -17.53
C ARG A 5 1.62 69.18 -16.73
N THR A 6 0.63 68.62 -17.39
CA THR A 6 -0.18 67.50 -16.86
C THR A 6 0.69 66.25 -16.83
N ARG A 7 1.09 65.78 -15.64
CA ARG A 7 1.75 64.50 -15.43
C ARG A 7 0.65 63.39 -15.47
N LYS A 8 0.64 62.62 -16.54
CA LYS A 8 -0.14 61.38 -16.61
C LYS A 8 0.61 60.33 -15.77
N LEU A 9 0.04 59.95 -14.62
CA LEU A 9 0.46 58.78 -13.85
C LEU A 9 -0.11 57.51 -14.56
N LEU A 10 0.77 56.75 -15.18
CA LEU A 10 0.46 55.40 -15.62
C LEU A 10 0.49 54.50 -14.38
N ALA A 11 -0.67 54.05 -13.96
CA ALA A 11 -0.80 52.96 -12.98
C ALA A 11 -0.51 51.64 -13.70
N LEU A 12 0.67 51.04 -13.47
CA LEU A 12 0.94 49.67 -13.84
C LEU A 12 0.23 48.77 -12.83
N ALA A 13 -0.86 48.14 -13.26
CA ALA A 13 -1.50 47.04 -12.55
C ALA A 13 -0.66 45.78 -12.76
N PHE A 14 0.11 45.36 -11.76
CA PHE A 14 0.72 44.04 -11.70
C PHE A 14 -0.37 43.02 -11.41
N VAL A 15 -0.80 42.30 -12.43
CA VAL A 15 -1.57 41.09 -12.28
C VAL A 15 -0.61 39.97 -11.85
N ALA A 16 -0.48 39.77 -10.55
CA ALA A 16 0.16 38.57 -10.00
C ALA A 16 -0.74 37.35 -10.28
N ALA A 17 -0.51 36.69 -11.41
CA ALA A 17 -1.06 35.38 -11.65
C ALA A 17 -0.36 34.40 -10.70
N GLY A 18 -1.00 34.13 -9.56
CA GLY A 18 -0.58 33.10 -8.63
C GLY A 18 -0.73 31.73 -9.31
N MET A 19 0.36 31.23 -9.88
CA MET A 19 0.50 29.81 -10.20
C MET A 19 0.71 29.05 -8.89
N SER A 20 -0.41 28.76 -8.20
CA SER A 20 -0.42 27.69 -7.19
C SER A 20 -0.36 26.35 -7.94
N GLY A 21 0.82 26.03 -8.47
CA GLY A 21 1.16 24.69 -8.84
C GLY A 21 1.27 23.88 -7.55
N CYS A 22 0.18 23.21 -7.15
CA CYS A 22 0.28 22.09 -6.26
C CYS A 22 1.17 21.06 -6.96
N MET A 23 2.46 21.06 -6.65
CA MET A 23 3.29 19.87 -6.81
C MET A 23 2.69 18.85 -5.83
N GLU A 24 1.76 18.05 -6.32
CA GLU A 24 1.46 16.77 -5.68
C GLU A 24 2.73 15.93 -5.80
N ALA A 25 3.62 16.14 -4.81
CA ALA A 25 4.64 15.17 -4.52
C ALA A 25 3.90 13.88 -4.19
N ASN A 26 3.98 12.91 -5.09
CA ASN A 26 3.46 11.57 -4.92
C ASN A 26 4.31 10.87 -3.84
N HIS A 27 4.24 11.40 -2.63
CA HIS A 27 4.81 10.79 -1.44
C HIS A 27 3.99 9.55 -1.18
N GLY A 28 4.66 8.40 -1.24
CA GLY A 28 4.15 7.05 -1.12
C GLY A 28 2.82 7.00 -0.37
N ARG A 29 1.81 6.44 -1.03
CA ARG A 29 0.43 6.37 -0.57
C ARG A 29 0.32 5.67 0.78
N TYR A 30 0.62 6.39 1.86
CA TYR A 30 0.10 6.06 3.17
C TYR A 30 -1.38 6.49 3.17
N SER A 31 -2.20 5.74 2.47
CA SER A 31 -3.64 6.01 2.38
C SER A 31 -4.36 5.46 3.61
N VAL A 32 -4.17 6.12 4.75
CA VAL A 32 -5.07 5.94 5.90
C VAL A 32 -6.50 6.45 5.55
N GLY A 33 -6.64 7.19 4.44
CA GLY A 33 -7.91 7.84 4.06
C GLY A 33 -8.96 6.96 3.36
N ASN A 34 -8.62 5.76 2.91
CA ASN A 34 -9.52 4.88 2.14
C ASN A 34 -9.75 3.51 2.79
N THR A 35 -9.62 3.39 4.11
CA THR A 35 -10.01 2.15 4.78
C THR A 35 -11.54 2.04 4.72
N PRO A 36 -12.11 0.97 4.15
CA PRO A 36 -13.54 0.75 4.14
C PRO A 36 -14.11 0.74 5.56
N THR A 37 -15.31 1.25 5.74
CA THR A 37 -16.04 1.17 7.02
C THR A 37 -16.85 -0.12 7.13
N ASN A 38 -17.17 -0.72 5.99
CA ASN A 38 -17.85 -2.02 5.89
C ASN A 38 -16.97 -2.97 5.08
N PHE A 39 -16.87 -4.20 5.52
CA PHE A 39 -16.08 -5.25 4.89
C PHE A 39 -16.99 -6.36 4.40
N SER A 40 -16.75 -6.86 3.19
CA SER A 40 -17.50 -7.96 2.59
C SER A 40 -17.08 -9.33 3.15
N SER A 41 -15.87 -9.40 3.70
CA SER A 41 -15.33 -10.64 4.26
C SER A 41 -14.36 -10.35 5.42
N GLU A 42 -14.09 -11.41 6.21
CA GLU A 42 -13.07 -11.37 7.26
C GLU A 42 -11.67 -11.14 6.66
N GLY A 43 -11.38 -11.74 5.52
CA GLY A 43 -10.11 -11.54 4.82
C GLY A 43 -9.91 -10.10 4.36
N GLU A 44 -10.94 -9.45 3.84
CA GLU A 44 -10.92 -8.04 3.49
C GLU A 44 -10.65 -7.17 4.73
N ARG A 45 -11.36 -7.42 5.82
CA ARG A 45 -11.15 -6.73 7.10
C ARG A 45 -9.70 -6.83 7.56
N LEU A 46 -9.14 -8.02 7.58
CA LEU A 46 -7.75 -8.27 7.96
C LEU A 46 -6.77 -7.57 7.04
N TYR A 47 -7.02 -7.59 5.73
CA TYR A 47 -6.19 -6.91 4.74
C TYR A 47 -6.08 -5.41 5.01
N PHE A 48 -7.20 -4.74 5.29
CA PHE A 48 -7.26 -3.30 5.50
C PHE A 48 -6.90 -2.85 6.90
N THR A 49 -7.24 -3.63 7.92
CA THR A 49 -7.13 -3.17 9.31
C THR A 49 -6.08 -3.92 10.13
N GLY A 50 -5.74 -5.13 9.75
CA GLY A 50 -4.94 -6.02 10.58
C GLY A 50 -5.67 -6.50 11.84
N ILE A 51 -6.99 -6.32 11.92
CA ILE A 51 -7.82 -6.67 13.08
C ILE A 51 -8.96 -7.56 12.63
N SER A 52 -9.11 -8.73 13.26
CA SER A 52 -10.20 -9.67 12.99
C SER A 52 -11.55 -9.13 13.48
N SER A 53 -12.64 -9.75 13.06
CA SER A 53 -13.99 -9.43 13.56
C SER A 53 -14.15 -9.71 15.05
N SER A 54 -13.34 -10.61 15.62
CA SER A 54 -13.28 -10.87 17.06
C SER A 54 -12.46 -9.82 17.85
N GLY A 55 -11.81 -8.87 17.14
CA GLY A 55 -10.96 -7.85 17.75
C GLY A 55 -9.50 -8.30 17.94
N GLU A 56 -9.11 -9.48 17.49
CA GLU A 56 -7.73 -9.94 17.55
C GLU A 56 -6.88 -9.20 16.51
N GLN A 57 -5.80 -8.59 16.95
CA GLN A 57 -4.84 -7.92 16.06
C GLN A 57 -3.77 -8.90 15.58
N ILE A 58 -3.55 -8.94 14.27
CA ILE A 58 -2.42 -9.67 13.70
C ILE A 58 -1.11 -9.01 14.11
N ARG A 59 -0.08 -9.82 14.37
CA ARG A 59 1.22 -9.33 14.85
C ARG A 59 2.28 -9.48 13.78
N SER A 60 3.06 -8.42 13.57
CA SER A 60 4.21 -8.45 12.69
C SER A 60 5.47 -8.87 13.45
N VAL A 61 6.28 -9.69 12.80
CA VAL A 61 7.63 -10.05 13.24
C VAL A 61 8.58 -9.64 12.12
N GLY A 62 9.62 -8.84 12.45
CA GLY A 62 10.44 -8.19 11.42
C GLY A 62 9.71 -7.02 10.74
N GLY A 63 10.20 -6.62 9.57
CA GLY A 63 9.67 -5.45 8.87
C GLY A 63 10.00 -4.13 9.58
N HIS A 64 9.16 -3.13 9.36
CA HIS A 64 9.38 -1.80 9.93
C HIS A 64 9.06 -1.76 11.43
N PRO A 65 9.92 -1.14 12.29
CA PRO A 65 9.71 -1.09 13.74
C PRO A 65 8.37 -0.49 14.17
N HIS A 66 7.87 0.50 13.44
CA HIS A 66 6.55 1.10 13.70
C HIS A 66 5.42 0.07 13.63
N MET A 67 5.46 -0.85 12.67
CA MET A 67 4.44 -1.90 12.53
C MET A 67 4.50 -2.90 13.68
N GLN A 68 5.69 -3.16 14.22
CA GLN A 68 5.84 -4.06 15.38
C GLN A 68 5.25 -3.46 16.67
N MET A 69 5.32 -2.15 16.82
CA MET A 69 4.86 -1.45 18.02
C MET A 69 3.37 -1.05 17.96
N HIS A 70 2.90 -0.66 16.80
CA HIS A 70 1.56 -0.07 16.63
C HIS A 70 0.61 -0.94 15.81
N GLY A 71 1.08 -2.10 15.36
CA GLY A 71 0.36 -2.92 14.42
C GLY A 71 0.46 -2.38 12.99
N GLY A 72 -0.15 -3.09 12.07
CA GLY A 72 -0.18 -2.74 10.67
C GLY A 72 -1.13 -3.65 9.92
N SER A 73 -1.31 -3.36 8.65
CA SER A 73 -2.15 -4.12 7.73
C SER A 73 -1.43 -4.34 6.41
N CYS A 74 -1.91 -5.26 5.61
CA CYS A 74 -1.36 -5.52 4.27
C CYS A 74 -1.51 -4.29 3.37
N ALA A 75 -2.67 -3.62 3.44
CA ALA A 75 -2.98 -2.43 2.66
C ALA A 75 -2.01 -1.27 2.90
N THR A 76 -1.36 -1.21 4.06
CA THR A 76 -0.35 -0.16 4.37
C THR A 76 0.77 -0.13 3.35
N CYS A 77 1.20 -1.28 2.86
CA CYS A 77 2.29 -1.41 1.90
C CYS A 77 1.78 -1.78 0.50
N HIS A 78 0.80 -2.68 0.41
CA HIS A 78 0.31 -3.21 -0.85
C HIS A 78 -0.83 -2.38 -1.47
N GLY A 79 -1.25 -1.30 -0.82
CA GLY A 79 -2.29 -0.40 -1.32
C GLY A 79 -3.71 -0.90 -1.08
N ALA A 80 -4.68 0.02 -1.16
CA ALA A 80 -6.10 -0.33 -1.03
C ALA A 80 -6.62 -1.10 -2.27
N ASP A 81 -5.99 -0.88 -3.40
CA ASP A 81 -6.26 -1.52 -4.69
C ASP A 81 -5.46 -2.81 -4.92
N LYS A 82 -4.61 -3.19 -3.98
CA LYS A 82 -3.67 -4.31 -4.07
C LYS A 82 -2.59 -4.16 -5.18
N GLU A 83 -2.44 -2.97 -5.77
CA GLU A 83 -1.47 -2.73 -6.84
C GLU A 83 -0.03 -2.50 -6.33
N GLY A 84 0.17 -2.46 -5.03
CA GLY A 84 1.49 -2.28 -4.44
C GLY A 84 2.06 -0.87 -4.61
N GLY A 85 3.35 -0.79 -4.90
CA GLY A 85 4.03 0.46 -5.24
C GLY A 85 4.48 1.32 -4.05
N ALA A 86 4.15 0.97 -2.80
CA ALA A 86 4.67 1.70 -1.65
C ALA A 86 6.18 1.52 -1.51
N ILE A 87 6.90 2.64 -1.37
CA ILE A 87 8.36 2.63 -1.19
C ILE A 87 8.69 2.32 0.26
N MET A 88 9.57 1.34 0.48
CA MET A 88 9.93 0.85 1.82
C MET A 88 11.07 1.68 2.43
N TRP A 89 10.73 2.73 3.19
CA TRP A 89 11.73 3.50 3.93
C TRP A 89 12.43 2.61 5.01
N PRO A 90 13.75 2.71 5.21
CA PRO A 90 14.72 3.58 4.54
C PRO A 90 15.29 3.02 3.22
N ARG A 91 14.77 1.93 2.71
CA ARG A 91 15.24 1.26 1.50
C ARG A 91 14.44 1.70 0.29
N PHE A 92 14.70 2.91 -0.19
CA PHE A 92 13.96 3.57 -1.27
C PHE A 92 13.95 2.83 -2.63
N TRP A 93 14.75 1.79 -2.77
CA TRP A 93 14.80 0.92 -3.96
C TRP A 93 13.91 -0.33 -3.83
N VAL A 94 13.27 -0.52 -2.68
CA VAL A 94 12.35 -1.63 -2.46
C VAL A 94 10.93 -1.12 -2.51
N THR A 95 10.12 -1.68 -3.37
CA THR A 95 8.68 -1.41 -3.48
C THR A 95 7.88 -2.64 -3.09
N ALA A 96 6.72 -2.45 -2.48
CA ALA A 96 5.79 -3.54 -2.23
C ALA A 96 5.22 -4.04 -3.56
N PRO A 97 5.23 -5.35 -3.84
CA PRO A 97 4.66 -5.90 -5.06
C PRO A 97 3.12 -5.81 -5.05
N ALA A 98 2.52 -5.95 -6.22
CA ALA A 98 1.08 -6.12 -6.34
C ALA A 98 0.62 -7.45 -5.73
N LEU A 99 -0.59 -7.45 -5.17
CA LEU A 99 -1.29 -8.62 -4.63
C LEU A 99 -2.67 -8.80 -5.29
N THR A 100 -2.85 -8.31 -6.50
CA THR A 100 -4.05 -8.60 -7.30
C THR A 100 -4.05 -10.08 -7.69
N GLU A 101 -5.21 -10.67 -7.90
CA GLU A 101 -5.33 -12.06 -8.36
C GLU A 101 -4.43 -12.32 -9.56
N GLY A 102 -4.52 -11.45 -10.58
CA GLY A 102 -3.70 -11.58 -11.76
C GLY A 102 -2.19 -11.47 -11.51
N ALA A 103 -1.75 -10.76 -10.47
CA ALA A 103 -0.35 -10.69 -10.08
C ALA A 103 0.10 -11.94 -9.31
N LEU A 104 -0.79 -12.55 -8.55
CA LEU A 104 -0.49 -13.78 -7.79
C LEU A 104 -0.52 -15.03 -8.68
N GLU A 105 -1.37 -15.06 -9.71
CA GLU A 105 -1.53 -16.19 -10.62
C GLU A 105 -0.49 -16.24 -11.74
N LYS A 106 0.07 -15.08 -12.12
CA LYS A 106 0.98 -15.03 -13.27
C LYS A 106 2.38 -15.49 -12.89
N GLU A 107 2.91 -16.40 -13.69
CA GLU A 107 4.35 -16.53 -13.88
C GLU A 107 4.82 -15.27 -14.62
N HIS A 108 5.40 -14.32 -13.91
CA HIS A 108 5.88 -13.08 -14.55
C HIS A 108 7.20 -13.33 -15.29
N ASP A 109 7.19 -13.03 -16.58
CA ASP A 109 8.38 -13.03 -17.48
C ASP A 109 9.09 -11.66 -17.47
N ASP A 110 8.97 -10.90 -16.38
CA ASP A 110 9.60 -9.58 -16.22
C ASP A 110 11.01 -9.63 -15.62
N GLY A 111 11.67 -10.80 -15.75
CA GLY A 111 13.03 -11.04 -15.24
C GLY A 111 13.07 -11.47 -13.77
N HIS A 112 11.93 -11.54 -13.11
CA HIS A 112 11.73 -12.13 -11.78
C HIS A 112 10.74 -13.28 -11.91
N ASN A 113 11.17 -14.38 -12.54
CA ASN A 113 10.34 -15.56 -12.76
C ASN A 113 10.03 -16.22 -11.42
N HIS A 114 8.91 -15.87 -10.79
CA HIS A 114 8.38 -16.58 -9.63
C HIS A 114 7.21 -17.47 -10.09
N ALA A 115 7.15 -18.67 -9.53
CA ALA A 115 6.00 -19.55 -9.69
C ALA A 115 4.72 -18.84 -9.19
N SER A 116 3.56 -19.20 -9.75
CA SER A 116 2.28 -18.69 -9.28
C SER A 116 2.05 -19.05 -7.82
N TYR A 117 1.35 -18.17 -7.11
CA TYR A 117 0.94 -18.45 -5.74
C TYR A 117 -0.33 -19.32 -5.73
N ASP A 118 -0.30 -20.35 -4.90
CA ASP A 118 -1.45 -21.09 -4.45
C ASP A 118 -1.74 -20.81 -2.97
N GLU A 119 -2.79 -21.42 -2.42
CA GLU A 119 -3.17 -21.26 -1.01
C GLU A 119 -2.00 -21.60 -0.06
N SER A 120 -1.28 -22.67 -0.32
CA SER A 120 -0.18 -23.15 0.53
C SER A 120 1.02 -22.23 0.49
N SER A 121 1.47 -21.86 -0.69
CA SER A 121 2.62 -20.97 -0.91
C SER A 121 2.33 -19.55 -0.42
N LEU A 122 1.09 -19.05 -0.57
CA LEU A 122 0.71 -17.74 -0.06
C LEU A 122 0.67 -17.70 1.47
N LYS A 123 0.17 -18.76 2.13
CA LYS A 123 0.27 -18.94 3.59
C LYS A 123 1.73 -18.93 4.04
N ASN A 124 2.58 -19.67 3.33
CA ASN A 124 4.00 -19.74 3.63
C ASN A 124 4.70 -18.37 3.46
N ALA A 125 4.34 -17.62 2.43
CA ALA A 125 4.83 -16.27 2.20
C ALA A 125 4.46 -15.32 3.35
N ILE A 126 3.21 -15.35 3.81
CA ILE A 126 2.70 -14.50 4.89
C ILE A 126 3.35 -14.84 6.24
N VAL A 127 3.44 -16.13 6.58
CA VAL A 127 3.87 -16.59 7.91
C VAL A 127 5.38 -16.74 8.00
N ASN A 128 6.02 -17.31 6.97
CA ASN A 128 7.44 -17.65 6.98
C ASN A 128 8.27 -16.74 6.07
N GLY A 129 7.64 -16.02 5.15
CA GLY A 129 8.30 -15.15 4.19
C GLY A 129 9.08 -15.91 3.16
N THR A 130 8.51 -16.97 2.65
CA THR A 130 9.09 -17.80 1.61
C THR A 130 8.15 -17.75 0.40
N GLY A 131 8.68 -17.36 -0.75
CA GLY A 131 7.94 -17.32 -2.01
C GLY A 131 7.56 -18.70 -2.54
N PRO A 132 6.77 -18.76 -3.61
CA PRO A 132 6.29 -20.02 -4.18
C PRO A 132 7.39 -20.87 -4.80
N ASP A 133 8.52 -20.25 -5.18
CA ASP A 133 9.75 -20.88 -5.66
C ASP A 133 10.69 -21.34 -4.53
N GLY A 134 10.31 -21.14 -3.26
CA GLY A 134 11.13 -21.42 -2.09
C GLY A 134 12.14 -20.32 -1.75
N ALA A 135 12.23 -19.25 -2.53
CA ALA A 135 13.13 -18.14 -2.23
C ALA A 135 12.61 -17.29 -1.04
N PRO A 136 13.51 -16.73 -0.22
CA PRO A 136 13.09 -15.85 0.86
C PRO A 136 12.57 -14.53 0.32
N LEU A 137 11.42 -14.08 0.81
CA LEU A 137 10.92 -12.73 0.55
C LEU A 137 11.80 -11.69 1.23
N HIS A 138 11.80 -10.48 0.66
CA HIS A 138 12.58 -9.36 1.20
C HIS A 138 12.21 -9.10 2.68
N ASP A 139 13.18 -8.72 3.50
CA ASP A 139 13.03 -8.54 4.95
C ASP A 139 12.18 -7.32 5.35
N THR A 140 11.87 -6.42 4.40
CA THR A 140 10.91 -5.33 4.60
C THR A 140 9.47 -5.84 4.70
N MET A 141 9.15 -6.99 4.06
CA MET A 141 7.89 -7.68 4.27
C MET A 141 7.93 -8.36 5.65
N PRO A 142 7.11 -7.95 6.62
CA PRO A 142 7.07 -8.61 7.92
C PRO A 142 6.53 -10.04 7.81
N ARG A 143 6.85 -10.86 8.80
CA ARG A 143 6.23 -12.17 8.98
C ARG A 143 5.05 -11.98 9.91
N TRP A 144 3.87 -12.45 9.49
CA TRP A 144 2.64 -12.21 10.22
C TRP A 144 2.30 -13.39 11.12
N ARG A 145 1.80 -13.10 12.32
CA ARG A 145 1.28 -14.08 13.28
C ARG A 145 -0.19 -13.80 13.52
N MET A 146 -1.01 -14.78 13.29
CA MET A 146 -2.47 -14.74 13.43
C MET A 146 -3.01 -16.16 13.64
N SER A 147 -4.27 -16.29 13.97
CA SER A 147 -4.93 -17.59 14.02
C SER A 147 -5.00 -18.23 12.62
N GLU A 148 -5.11 -19.55 12.56
CA GLU A 148 -5.24 -20.25 11.28
C GLU A 148 -6.51 -19.84 10.53
N GLU A 149 -7.59 -19.58 11.26
CA GLU A 149 -8.85 -19.08 10.70
C GLU A 149 -8.67 -17.73 10.00
N SER A 150 -7.99 -16.79 10.67
CA SER A 150 -7.66 -15.48 10.11
C SER A 150 -6.75 -15.59 8.89
N LEU A 151 -5.75 -16.48 8.94
CA LEU A 151 -4.86 -16.71 7.81
C LEU A 151 -5.61 -17.28 6.60
N ASN A 152 -6.47 -18.26 6.82
CA ASN A 152 -7.31 -18.85 5.77
C ASN A 152 -8.25 -17.81 5.15
N ALA A 153 -8.87 -16.96 5.96
CA ALA A 153 -9.74 -15.90 5.47
C ALA A 153 -8.98 -14.87 4.63
N LEU A 154 -7.79 -14.44 5.09
CA LEU A 154 -6.93 -13.49 4.38
C LEU A 154 -6.46 -14.07 3.04
N VAL A 155 -6.02 -15.32 3.01
CA VAL A 155 -5.52 -15.96 1.78
C VAL A 155 -6.64 -16.10 0.75
N ARG A 156 -7.84 -16.55 1.15
CA ARG A 156 -9.00 -16.59 0.24
C ARG A 156 -9.33 -15.22 -0.35
N TYR A 157 -9.32 -14.18 0.46
CA TYR A 157 -9.54 -12.81 -0.02
C TYR A 157 -8.49 -12.38 -1.05
N LEU A 158 -7.21 -12.72 -0.86
CA LEU A 158 -6.13 -12.41 -1.78
C LEU A 158 -6.23 -13.17 -3.09
N LEU A 159 -6.69 -14.45 -3.04
CA LEU A 159 -6.90 -15.29 -4.21
C LEU A 159 -8.27 -15.05 -4.90
N GLY A 160 -9.04 -14.04 -4.46
CA GLY A 160 -10.33 -13.72 -5.08
C GLY A 160 -11.47 -14.69 -4.74
N GLU A 161 -11.25 -15.60 -3.81
CA GLU A 161 -12.25 -16.56 -3.36
C GLU A 161 -13.26 -15.87 -2.42
N HIS A 162 -14.30 -15.26 -2.98
CA HIS A 162 -15.38 -14.70 -2.18
C HIS A 162 -16.37 -15.82 -1.76
N PRO A 163 -16.68 -15.96 -0.45
CA PRO A 163 -17.77 -16.84 -0.05
C PRO A 163 -19.08 -16.32 -0.65
N HIS A 164 -19.74 -17.15 -1.39
CA HIS A 164 -21.09 -16.93 -1.93
C HIS A 164 -22.13 -17.03 -0.83
#